data_f8746adacbdf696716d20fbae1886c9b
#
_entry.id   f8746adacbdf696716d20fbae1886c9b
#
_cell.length_a   1.000
_cell.length_b   1.000
_cell.length_c   1.000
_cell.angle_alpha   90.00
_cell.angle_beta   90.00
_cell.angle_gamma   90.00
#
_symmetry.space_group_name_H-M   'P 1'
#
loop_
_entity.id
_entity.type
_entity.pdbx_description
1 polymer ?
#
loop_
_entity_poly.entity_id
_entity_poly.type
_entity_poly.pdbx_seq_one_letter_code
_entity_poly.pdbx_strand_id
1 'polypeptide(L)'
;DANVERVVARLFAIEDPLPGARKAIRSAADSITPDRRAGDFAQAMMDLGATVCTARDPRCLLCPLAQACAARVAGDPARLPVKAPRKAKPLRRGRAWWIERDGAVWLVRRAGTGMLGGMRALPDDGWSAQADGTADPPLAGAWENAGVVRHVFTHAALELSVLVQRDAPQPAGPGEWWPLDRIEEAGLPTLFAKAARLVRAS
;
A
#
# COMPACT_ATOMS: atom_id res chain seq x y z
N ASP A 1 0.86 -14.10 13.25
CA ASP A 1 0.39 -14.45 11.91
C ASP A 1 -1.11 -14.23 11.78
N ALA A 2 -1.58 -13.74 10.65
CA ALA A 2 -2.98 -13.43 10.41
C ALA A 2 -3.90 -14.68 10.37
N ASN A 3 -3.36 -15.85 10.02
CA ASN A 3 -4.09 -17.11 10.03
C ASN A 3 -4.36 -17.53 11.47
N VAL A 4 -3.33 -17.48 12.32
CA VAL A 4 -3.44 -17.80 13.74
C VAL A 4 -4.37 -16.81 14.46
N GLU A 5 -4.23 -15.49 14.22
CA GLU A 5 -5.15 -14.47 14.75
C GLU A 5 -6.61 -14.83 14.43
N ARG A 6 -6.88 -15.27 13.20
CA ARG A 6 -8.23 -15.64 12.77
C ARG A 6 -8.75 -16.91 13.43
N VAL A 7 -7.91 -17.97 13.47
CA VAL A 7 -8.32 -19.25 14.11
C VAL A 7 -8.63 -19.03 15.57
N VAL A 8 -7.76 -18.35 16.31
CA VAL A 8 -7.94 -18.10 17.75
C VAL A 8 -9.13 -17.18 18.01
N ALA A 9 -9.28 -16.09 17.22
CA ALA A 9 -10.43 -15.21 17.37
C ALA A 9 -11.76 -15.96 17.21
N ARG A 10 -11.83 -16.92 16.26
CA ARG A 10 -13.02 -17.76 16.05
C ARG A 10 -13.20 -18.83 17.12
N LEU A 11 -12.12 -19.49 17.51
CA LEU A 11 -12.17 -20.54 18.52
C LEU A 11 -12.76 -20.01 19.83
N PHE A 12 -12.37 -18.80 20.23
CA PHE A 12 -12.80 -18.16 21.48
C PHE A 12 -13.90 -17.10 21.31
N ALA A 13 -14.43 -16.93 20.09
CA ALA A 13 -15.43 -15.90 19.75
C ALA A 13 -15.03 -14.49 20.22
N ILE A 14 -13.78 -14.08 19.97
CA ILE A 14 -13.30 -12.74 20.36
C ILE A 14 -13.90 -11.71 19.40
N GLU A 15 -14.80 -10.88 19.91
CA GLU A 15 -15.59 -9.91 19.13
C GLU A 15 -15.00 -8.50 19.11
N ASP A 16 -14.02 -8.21 19.97
CA ASP A 16 -13.36 -6.92 19.95
C ASP A 16 -12.68 -6.67 18.59
N PRO A 17 -12.77 -5.44 18.06
CA PRO A 17 -12.17 -5.13 16.78
C PRO A 17 -10.63 -5.14 16.81
N LEU A 18 -10.02 -5.65 15.72
CA LEU A 18 -8.59 -5.48 15.47
C LEU A 18 -8.28 -4.00 15.17
N PRO A 19 -7.13 -3.46 15.63
CA PRO A 19 -6.03 -4.16 16.30
C PRO A 19 -6.16 -4.31 17.81
N GLY A 20 -7.20 -3.76 18.45
CA GLY A 20 -7.38 -3.78 19.91
C GLY A 20 -7.43 -5.19 20.49
N ALA A 21 -8.11 -6.11 19.80
CA ALA A 21 -8.24 -7.52 20.22
C ALA A 21 -6.93 -8.31 20.25
N ARG A 22 -5.82 -7.82 19.67
CA ARG A 22 -4.58 -8.62 19.56
C ARG A 22 -4.01 -9.10 20.88
N LYS A 23 -4.16 -8.32 21.94
CA LYS A 23 -3.71 -8.73 23.30
C LYS A 23 -4.52 -9.94 23.79
N ALA A 24 -5.84 -9.88 23.67
CA ALA A 24 -6.73 -10.97 24.05
C ALA A 24 -6.49 -12.22 23.19
N ILE A 25 -6.32 -12.06 21.87
CA ILE A 25 -6.00 -13.16 20.95
C ILE A 25 -4.68 -13.83 21.31
N ARG A 26 -3.65 -13.06 21.67
CA ARG A 26 -2.34 -13.62 22.10
C ARG A 26 -2.51 -14.40 23.40
N SER A 27 -3.17 -13.84 24.40
CA SER A 27 -3.42 -14.52 25.67
C SER A 27 -4.19 -15.82 25.47
N ALA A 28 -5.20 -15.82 24.61
CA ALA A 28 -5.95 -17.02 24.26
C ALA A 28 -5.10 -18.05 23.49
N ALA A 29 -4.25 -17.60 22.57
CA ALA A 29 -3.29 -18.48 21.88
C ALA A 29 -2.31 -19.13 22.86
N ASP A 30 -1.76 -18.35 23.79
CA ASP A 30 -0.85 -18.85 24.83
C ASP A 30 -1.51 -19.92 25.70
N SER A 31 -2.79 -19.73 26.06
CA SER A 31 -3.52 -20.69 26.92
C SER A 31 -3.75 -22.07 26.29
N ILE A 32 -3.64 -22.18 24.97
CA ILE A 32 -3.83 -23.44 24.23
C ILE A 32 -2.51 -23.97 23.64
N THR A 33 -1.42 -23.22 23.76
CA THR A 33 -0.11 -23.64 23.24
C THR A 33 0.49 -24.67 24.18
N PRO A 34 0.80 -25.89 23.71
CA PRO A 34 1.35 -26.94 24.56
C PRO A 34 2.84 -26.67 24.87
N ASP A 35 3.31 -27.11 26.04
CA ASP A 35 4.73 -27.02 26.43
C ASP A 35 5.64 -27.86 25.54
N ARG A 36 5.13 -28.98 25.02
CA ARG A 36 5.87 -29.87 24.12
C ARG A 36 5.39 -29.68 22.68
N ARG A 37 6.35 -29.62 21.75
CA ARG A 37 6.08 -29.48 20.31
C ARG A 37 5.32 -28.18 19.95
N ALA A 38 5.59 -27.09 20.67
CA ALA A 38 4.96 -25.79 20.42
C ALA A 38 5.16 -25.30 18.99
N GLY A 39 6.30 -25.62 18.35
CA GLY A 39 6.57 -25.30 16.94
C GLY A 39 5.63 -26.03 15.98
N ASP A 40 5.39 -27.31 16.22
CA ASP A 40 4.44 -28.09 15.38
C ASP A 40 3.00 -27.58 15.57
N PHE A 41 2.63 -27.21 16.81
CA PHE A 41 1.36 -26.59 17.07
C PHE A 41 1.18 -25.26 16.34
N ALA A 42 2.20 -24.41 16.37
CA ALA A 42 2.17 -23.14 15.64
C ALA A 42 2.02 -23.35 14.11
N GLN A 43 2.74 -24.34 13.56
CA GLN A 43 2.60 -24.69 12.15
C GLN A 43 1.18 -25.21 11.85
N ALA A 44 0.67 -26.12 12.64
CA ALA A 44 -0.67 -26.67 12.47
C ALA A 44 -1.76 -25.58 12.53
N MET A 45 -1.63 -24.60 13.41
CA MET A 45 -2.54 -23.45 13.50
C MET A 45 -2.46 -22.54 12.25
N MET A 46 -1.27 -22.33 11.71
CA MET A 46 -1.10 -21.60 10.45
C MET A 46 -1.74 -22.34 9.27
N ASP A 47 -1.49 -23.64 9.15
CA ASP A 47 -2.03 -24.48 8.09
C ASP A 47 -3.56 -24.61 8.20
N LEU A 48 -4.10 -24.79 9.40
CA LEU A 48 -5.53 -24.78 9.64
C LEU A 48 -6.17 -23.48 9.16
N GLY A 49 -5.54 -22.34 9.48
CA GLY A 49 -6.00 -21.04 9.01
C GLY A 49 -5.91 -20.87 7.50
N ALA A 50 -4.87 -21.41 6.86
CA ALA A 50 -4.68 -21.28 5.42
C ALA A 50 -5.64 -22.17 4.61
N THR A 51 -5.96 -23.38 5.09
CA THR A 51 -6.65 -24.41 4.31
C THR A 51 -8.10 -24.66 4.70
N VAL A 52 -8.43 -24.62 5.98
CA VAL A 52 -9.75 -24.96 6.53
C VAL A 52 -10.47 -23.73 7.10
N CYS A 53 -9.85 -23.03 8.05
CA CYS A 53 -10.42 -21.86 8.69
C CYS A 53 -10.15 -20.59 7.87
N THR A 54 -10.53 -20.60 6.60
CA THR A 54 -10.30 -19.54 5.62
C THR A 54 -11.07 -18.25 5.96
N ALA A 55 -10.64 -17.12 5.36
CA ALA A 55 -11.16 -15.82 5.75
C ALA A 55 -12.64 -15.62 5.41
N ARG A 56 -13.11 -16.11 4.25
CA ARG A 56 -14.49 -15.89 3.77
C ARG A 56 -15.39 -17.10 3.99
N ASP A 57 -15.00 -18.25 3.48
CA ASP A 57 -15.81 -19.45 3.51
C ASP A 57 -15.12 -20.54 4.33
N PRO A 58 -15.15 -20.48 5.68
CA PRO A 58 -14.47 -21.48 6.51
C PRO A 58 -15.16 -22.84 6.39
N ARG A 59 -14.35 -23.87 6.14
CA ARG A 59 -14.81 -25.25 5.97
C ARG A 59 -15.02 -25.91 7.36
N CYS A 60 -15.96 -25.40 8.13
CA CYS A 60 -16.15 -25.80 9.53
C CYS A 60 -16.47 -27.29 9.71
N LEU A 61 -17.09 -27.94 8.73
CA LEU A 61 -17.40 -29.37 8.77
C LEU A 61 -16.14 -30.26 8.69
N LEU A 62 -15.04 -29.72 8.12
CA LEU A 62 -13.75 -30.40 8.02
C LEU A 62 -12.77 -30.00 9.13
N CYS A 63 -13.18 -29.08 10.01
CA CYS A 63 -12.30 -28.49 11.00
C CYS A 63 -12.13 -29.43 12.21
N PRO A 64 -10.90 -29.82 12.59
CA PRO A 64 -10.67 -30.66 13.78
C PRO A 64 -11.08 -29.98 15.09
N LEU A 65 -11.18 -28.64 15.11
CA LEU A 65 -11.60 -27.84 16.25
C LEU A 65 -13.10 -27.50 16.23
N ALA A 66 -13.88 -28.09 15.32
CA ALA A 66 -15.28 -27.72 15.10
C ALA A 66 -16.16 -27.81 16.37
N GLN A 67 -15.93 -28.81 17.22
CA GLN A 67 -16.72 -29.01 18.44
C GLN A 67 -16.41 -27.99 19.53
N ALA A 68 -15.17 -27.51 19.60
CA ALA A 68 -14.71 -26.53 20.58
C ALA A 68 -14.83 -25.08 20.09
N CYS A 69 -15.23 -24.85 18.83
CA CYS A 69 -15.23 -23.52 18.26
C CYS A 69 -16.46 -22.71 18.65
N ALA A 70 -16.29 -21.71 19.52
CA ALA A 70 -17.36 -20.84 19.99
C ALA A 70 -18.03 -20.03 18.85
N ALA A 71 -17.26 -19.54 17.87
CA ALA A 71 -17.84 -18.81 16.73
C ALA A 71 -18.70 -19.71 15.84
N ARG A 72 -18.36 -21.00 15.68
CA ARG A 72 -19.22 -21.95 14.97
C ARG A 72 -20.53 -22.19 15.72
N VAL A 73 -20.50 -22.32 17.05
CA VAL A 73 -21.69 -22.45 17.87
C VAL A 73 -22.57 -21.21 17.74
N ALA A 74 -21.97 -20.02 17.65
CA ALA A 74 -22.67 -18.76 17.43
C ALA A 74 -23.26 -18.61 16.01
N GLY A 75 -22.91 -19.49 15.05
CA GLY A 75 -23.52 -19.56 13.72
C GLY A 75 -22.87 -18.72 12.64
N ASP A 76 -21.99 -17.76 12.95
CA ASP A 76 -21.31 -16.92 11.97
C ASP A 76 -19.82 -16.76 12.26
N PRO A 77 -19.02 -17.81 11.99
CA PRO A 77 -17.57 -17.73 12.15
C PRO A 77 -16.89 -16.78 11.16
N ALA A 78 -17.51 -16.47 10.01
CA ALA A 78 -16.90 -15.64 8.97
C ALA A 78 -16.75 -14.18 9.40
N ARG A 79 -17.59 -13.69 10.31
CA ARG A 79 -17.51 -12.32 10.84
C ARG A 79 -16.27 -12.05 11.70
N LEU A 80 -15.61 -13.09 12.19
CA LEU A 80 -14.42 -12.97 13.07
C LEU A 80 -13.11 -13.26 12.32
N PRO A 81 -12.03 -12.54 12.65
CA PRO A 81 -11.95 -11.44 13.60
C PRO A 81 -12.63 -10.17 13.06
N VAL A 82 -13.25 -9.41 13.96
CA VAL A 82 -13.83 -8.12 13.61
C VAL A 82 -12.72 -7.14 13.22
N LYS A 83 -12.89 -6.46 12.10
CA LYS A 83 -11.96 -5.41 11.66
C LYS A 83 -12.57 -4.05 11.99
N ALA A 84 -11.80 -3.21 12.68
CA ALA A 84 -12.21 -1.82 12.85
C ALA A 84 -12.47 -1.16 11.48
N PRO A 85 -13.44 -0.23 11.40
CA PRO A 85 -13.66 0.55 10.20
C PRO A 85 -12.34 1.18 9.73
N ARG A 86 -12.05 1.05 8.44
CA ARG A 86 -10.86 1.69 7.89
C ARG A 86 -11.00 3.20 8.00
N LYS A 87 -10.08 3.84 8.70
CA LYS A 87 -10.00 5.31 8.68
C LYS A 87 -9.84 5.77 7.24
N ALA A 88 -10.60 6.79 6.86
CA ALA A 88 -10.43 7.42 5.56
C ALA A 88 -8.97 7.89 5.42
N LYS A 89 -8.36 7.57 4.29
CA LYS A 89 -7.00 8.03 4.01
C LYS A 89 -7.05 9.53 3.72
N PRO A 90 -6.17 10.33 4.31
CA PRO A 90 -6.10 11.74 3.95
C PRO A 90 -5.80 11.88 2.46
N LEU A 91 -6.55 12.75 1.79
CA LEU A 91 -6.27 13.15 0.43
C LEU A 91 -5.13 14.17 0.46
N ARG A 92 -4.11 13.93 -0.34
CA ARG A 92 -2.96 14.81 -0.55
C ARG A 92 -2.98 15.33 -1.98
N ARG A 93 -2.48 16.52 -2.16
CA ARG A 93 -2.30 17.15 -3.47
C ARG A 93 -0.84 17.44 -3.70
N GLY A 94 -0.40 17.21 -4.92
CA GLY A 94 0.96 17.49 -5.34
C GLY A 94 1.04 17.79 -6.82
N ARG A 95 2.20 18.23 -7.24
CA ARG A 95 2.53 18.47 -8.65
C ARG A 95 3.74 17.65 -9.04
N ALA A 96 3.75 17.22 -10.28
CA ALA A 96 4.93 16.66 -10.93
C ALA A 96 5.14 17.38 -12.25
N TRP A 97 6.39 17.61 -12.59
CA TRP A 97 6.79 18.36 -13.77
C TRP A 97 7.42 17.45 -14.81
N TRP A 98 6.78 17.40 -15.98
CA TRP A 98 7.31 16.77 -17.16
C TRP A 98 8.13 17.80 -17.92
N ILE A 99 9.44 17.68 -17.85
CA ILE A 99 10.39 18.59 -18.48
C ILE A 99 11.00 17.85 -19.65
N GLU A 100 10.71 18.30 -20.87
CA GLU A 100 11.07 17.61 -22.10
C GLU A 100 11.97 18.45 -22.97
N ARG A 101 12.98 17.83 -23.57
CA ARG A 101 13.87 18.41 -24.56
C ARG A 101 14.50 17.32 -25.43
N ASP A 102 14.61 17.57 -26.74
CA ASP A 102 15.34 16.73 -27.71
C ASP A 102 14.94 15.24 -27.62
N GLY A 103 13.62 14.94 -27.44
CA GLY A 103 13.13 13.57 -27.35
C GLY A 103 13.48 12.86 -26.04
N ALA A 104 13.86 13.60 -25.00
CA ALA A 104 14.14 13.08 -23.66
C ALA A 104 13.37 13.84 -22.58
N VAL A 105 13.10 13.18 -21.46
CA VAL A 105 12.48 13.75 -20.27
C VAL A 105 13.47 13.78 -19.10
N TRP A 106 13.43 14.87 -18.32
CA TRP A 106 14.28 15.00 -17.14
C TRP A 106 13.72 14.17 -15.99
N LEU A 107 14.53 13.23 -15.49
CA LEU A 107 14.23 12.40 -14.35
C LEU A 107 15.18 12.73 -13.20
N VAL A 108 14.64 12.65 -11.97
CA VAL A 108 15.40 12.84 -10.73
C VAL A 108 15.29 11.57 -9.85
N ARG A 109 16.13 11.48 -8.83
CA ARG A 109 15.95 10.50 -7.76
C ARG A 109 15.35 11.19 -6.55
N ARG A 110 14.23 10.66 -6.04
CA ARG A 110 13.66 11.17 -4.79
C ARG A 110 14.63 10.93 -3.63
N ALA A 111 14.56 11.80 -2.60
CA ALA A 111 15.33 11.62 -1.38
C ALA A 111 15.21 10.17 -0.87
N GLY A 112 16.28 9.62 -0.30
CA GLY A 112 16.38 8.20 0.08
C GLY A 112 15.41 7.73 1.16
N THR A 113 14.65 8.66 1.78
CA THR A 113 13.66 8.38 2.84
C THR A 113 12.25 8.79 2.40
N GLY A 114 11.21 8.19 3.01
CA GLY A 114 9.82 8.51 2.71
C GLY A 114 9.23 7.74 1.54
N MET A 115 8.09 8.23 1.03
CA MET A 115 7.36 7.57 -0.05
C MET A 115 8.16 7.61 -1.36
N LEU A 116 8.36 6.43 -1.95
CA LEU A 116 9.13 6.25 -3.19
C LEU A 116 10.59 6.72 -3.07
N GLY A 117 11.16 6.73 -1.86
CA GLY A 117 12.53 7.16 -1.59
C GLY A 117 13.56 6.37 -2.40
N GLY A 118 14.56 7.07 -2.94
CA GLY A 118 15.63 6.51 -3.78
C GLY A 118 15.23 6.09 -5.19
N MET A 119 13.93 6.11 -5.52
CA MET A 119 13.43 5.72 -6.85
C MET A 119 13.53 6.87 -7.85
N ARG A 120 13.66 6.53 -9.14
CA ARG A 120 13.50 7.51 -10.21
C ARG A 120 12.09 8.08 -10.21
N ALA A 121 11.99 9.36 -10.51
CA ALA A 121 10.75 10.11 -10.49
C ALA A 121 10.81 11.27 -11.49
N LEU A 122 9.66 11.83 -11.83
CA LEU A 122 9.60 13.20 -12.30
C LEU A 122 9.96 14.15 -11.15
N PRO A 123 10.56 15.32 -11.40
CA PRO A 123 10.60 16.38 -10.42
C PRO A 123 9.22 16.63 -9.83
N ASP A 124 9.13 16.84 -8.52
CA ASP A 124 7.86 17.07 -7.84
C ASP A 124 8.01 18.14 -6.73
N ASP A 125 6.89 18.63 -6.21
CA ASP A 125 6.81 19.71 -5.25
C ASP A 125 7.00 19.27 -3.78
N GLY A 126 7.58 18.11 -3.56
CA GLY A 126 7.89 17.61 -2.22
C GLY A 126 6.70 17.08 -1.43
N TRP A 127 5.56 16.78 -2.09
CA TRP A 127 4.43 16.14 -1.43
C TRP A 127 4.83 14.86 -0.66
N SER A 128 4.11 14.59 0.42
CA SER A 128 4.35 13.44 1.29
C SER A 128 3.05 12.83 1.81
N ALA A 129 3.14 11.76 2.63
CA ALA A 129 1.97 11.23 3.33
C ALA A 129 1.40 12.21 4.35
N GLN A 130 2.21 13.14 4.85
CA GLN A 130 1.89 14.09 5.92
C GLN A 130 1.48 15.46 5.39
N ALA A 131 1.96 15.87 4.20
CA ALA A 131 1.77 17.23 3.68
C ALA A 131 1.52 17.23 2.18
N ASP A 132 0.76 18.22 1.74
CA ASP A 132 0.63 18.59 0.34
C ASP A 132 1.96 19.19 -0.17
N GLY A 133 2.15 19.26 -1.49
CA GLY A 133 3.32 19.87 -2.09
C GLY A 133 3.33 21.39 -1.98
N THR A 134 4.51 22.00 -2.13
CA THR A 134 4.70 23.46 -2.07
C THR A 134 4.27 24.19 -3.33
N ALA A 135 4.09 23.44 -4.41
CA ALA A 135 3.72 23.94 -5.74
C ALA A 135 4.79 24.79 -6.46
N ASP A 136 6.03 24.81 -5.97
CA ASP A 136 7.12 25.57 -6.57
C ASP A 136 7.72 24.83 -7.78
N PRO A 137 7.64 25.40 -8.99
CA PRO A 137 8.17 24.74 -10.19
C PRO A 137 9.71 24.77 -10.22
N PRO A 138 10.35 23.72 -10.77
CA PRO A 138 11.81 23.63 -10.85
C PRO A 138 12.41 24.57 -11.92
N LEU A 139 11.59 25.09 -12.82
CA LEU A 139 11.96 26.00 -13.89
C LEU A 139 10.95 27.14 -14.00
N ALA A 140 11.42 28.31 -14.35
CA ALA A 140 10.53 29.41 -14.75
C ALA A 140 9.90 29.14 -16.13
N GLY A 141 8.76 29.76 -16.39
CA GLY A 141 8.07 29.68 -17.68
C GLY A 141 6.63 29.20 -17.60
N ALA A 142 6.03 29.03 -18.75
CA ALA A 142 4.66 28.53 -18.87
C ALA A 142 4.64 26.99 -18.78
N TRP A 143 3.65 26.49 -18.06
CA TRP A 143 3.41 25.07 -17.88
C TRP A 143 2.03 24.69 -18.42
N GLU A 144 2.00 23.71 -19.29
CA GLU A 144 0.76 23.11 -19.78
C GLU A 144 0.27 22.06 -18.78
N ASN A 145 -1.01 22.04 -18.48
CA ASN A 145 -1.60 21.03 -17.60
C ASN A 145 -2.04 19.81 -18.41
N ALA A 146 -1.31 18.71 -18.29
CA ALA A 146 -1.66 17.45 -18.94
C ALA A 146 -2.77 16.67 -18.20
N GLY A 147 -3.11 17.04 -16.96
CA GLY A 147 -4.17 16.39 -16.18
C GLY A 147 -3.72 15.96 -14.79
N VAL A 148 -4.53 15.07 -14.18
CA VAL A 148 -4.33 14.62 -12.80
C VAL A 148 -4.22 13.10 -12.74
N VAL A 149 -3.18 12.60 -12.09
CA VAL A 149 -3.03 11.19 -11.75
C VAL A 149 -3.48 10.94 -10.32
N ARG A 150 -4.43 10.01 -10.15
CA ARG A 150 -4.85 9.55 -8.82
C ARG A 150 -4.12 8.28 -8.43
N HIS A 151 -3.58 8.27 -7.20
CA HIS A 151 -2.87 7.12 -6.65
C HIS A 151 -3.19 6.94 -5.16
N VAL A 152 -3.34 5.68 -4.73
CA VAL A 152 -3.61 5.36 -3.33
C VAL A 152 -2.43 4.61 -2.74
N PHE A 153 -1.80 5.22 -1.75
CA PHE A 153 -0.75 4.61 -0.94
C PHE A 153 -1.32 3.93 0.31
N THR A 154 -0.47 3.30 1.08
CA THR A 154 -0.87 2.69 2.35
C THR A 154 -1.47 3.71 3.32
N HIS A 155 -0.90 4.91 3.40
CA HIS A 155 -1.23 5.92 4.42
C HIS A 155 -1.92 7.17 3.89
N ALA A 156 -1.98 7.38 2.57
CA ALA A 156 -2.62 8.54 1.94
C ALA A 156 -3.15 8.22 0.55
N ALA A 157 -4.14 8.98 0.07
CA ALA A 157 -4.49 9.10 -1.33
C ALA A 157 -3.83 10.36 -1.89
N LEU A 158 -3.40 10.34 -3.15
CA LEU A 158 -2.75 11.47 -3.81
C LEU A 158 -3.47 11.82 -5.10
N GLU A 159 -3.73 13.11 -5.30
CA GLU A 159 -4.02 13.74 -6.58
C GLU A 159 -2.77 14.49 -7.04
N LEU A 160 -2.12 13.98 -8.07
CA LEU A 160 -0.89 14.53 -8.63
C LEU A 160 -1.21 15.23 -9.95
N SER A 161 -1.16 16.57 -9.97
CA SER A 161 -1.26 17.35 -11.20
C SER A 161 0.03 17.21 -11.99
N VAL A 162 -0.08 16.85 -13.26
CA VAL A 162 1.08 16.70 -14.16
C VAL A 162 1.16 17.93 -15.06
N LEU A 163 2.26 18.66 -14.93
CA LEU A 163 2.53 19.89 -15.67
C LEU A 163 3.67 19.64 -16.64
N VAL A 164 3.54 20.12 -17.87
CA VAL A 164 4.45 19.85 -18.97
C VAL A 164 5.10 21.14 -19.46
N GLN A 165 6.41 21.11 -19.66
CA GLN A 165 7.15 22.14 -20.38
C GLN A 165 8.03 21.45 -21.42
N ARG A 166 7.81 21.76 -22.69
CA ARG A 166 8.59 21.26 -23.84
C ARG A 166 9.68 22.27 -24.22
N ASP A 167 10.70 21.80 -24.91
CA ASP A 167 11.89 22.59 -25.29
C ASP A 167 12.52 23.33 -24.10
N ALA A 168 12.48 22.68 -22.94
CA ALA A 168 12.87 23.27 -21.67
C ALA A 168 14.39 23.37 -21.51
N PRO A 169 14.89 24.40 -20.80
CA PRO A 169 16.30 24.47 -20.44
C PRO A 169 16.69 23.35 -19.47
N GLN A 170 17.99 23.16 -19.30
CA GLN A 170 18.53 22.22 -18.31
C GLN A 170 18.06 22.62 -16.91
N PRO A 171 17.33 21.75 -16.17
CA PRO A 171 17.00 22.01 -14.77
C PRO A 171 18.24 22.06 -13.89
N ALA A 172 18.19 22.85 -12.83
CA ALA A 172 19.23 22.85 -11.82
C ALA A 172 19.16 21.59 -10.94
N GLY A 173 20.33 21.18 -10.40
CA GLY A 173 20.41 20.04 -9.48
C GLY A 173 20.61 18.68 -10.16
N PRO A 174 20.65 17.63 -9.35
CA PRO A 174 20.94 16.27 -9.84
C PRO A 174 19.74 15.68 -10.57
N GLY A 175 20.02 15.09 -11.73
CA GLY A 175 19.04 14.39 -12.56
C GLY A 175 19.68 13.88 -13.83
N GLU A 176 18.87 13.28 -14.69
CA GLU A 176 19.33 12.70 -15.95
C GLU A 176 18.26 12.89 -17.05
N TRP A 177 18.70 13.16 -18.28
CA TRP A 177 17.84 13.10 -19.43
C TRP A 177 17.63 11.65 -19.86
N TRP A 178 16.37 11.22 -19.86
CA TRP A 178 15.99 9.86 -20.23
C TRP A 178 15.23 9.85 -21.54
N PRO A 179 15.65 9.03 -22.53
CA PRO A 179 15.00 8.95 -23.83
C PRO A 179 13.51 8.56 -23.72
N LEU A 180 12.63 9.27 -24.42
CA LEU A 180 11.18 9.04 -24.35
C LEU A 180 10.76 7.70 -24.96
N ASP A 181 11.45 7.22 -25.95
CA ASP A 181 11.23 5.92 -26.58
C ASP A 181 11.54 4.75 -25.62
N ARG A 182 12.35 5.01 -24.59
CA ARG A 182 12.75 4.04 -23.56
C ARG A 182 12.21 4.36 -22.18
N ILE A 183 11.18 5.19 -22.07
CA ILE A 183 10.64 5.64 -20.76
C ILE A 183 10.15 4.47 -19.89
N GLU A 184 9.69 3.39 -20.50
CA GLU A 184 9.23 2.20 -19.78
C GLU A 184 10.39 1.44 -19.10
N GLU A 185 11.61 1.57 -19.62
CA GLU A 185 12.83 1.00 -19.05
C GLU A 185 13.39 1.84 -17.88
N ALA A 186 12.88 3.05 -17.66
CA ALA A 186 13.37 3.95 -16.62
C ALA A 186 13.14 3.41 -15.19
N GLY A 187 12.31 2.38 -15.01
CA GLY A 187 11.98 1.83 -13.70
C GLY A 187 11.15 2.78 -12.83
N LEU A 188 10.31 3.61 -13.45
CA LEU A 188 9.45 4.54 -12.73
C LEU A 188 8.44 3.79 -11.85
N PRO A 189 8.23 4.22 -10.59
CA PRO A 189 7.11 3.75 -9.78
C PRO A 189 5.78 3.94 -10.50
N THR A 190 4.79 3.11 -10.18
CA THR A 190 3.46 3.11 -10.80
C THR A 190 2.82 4.50 -10.89
N LEU A 191 3.04 5.37 -9.89
CA LEU A 191 2.56 6.74 -9.89
C LEU A 191 3.12 7.53 -11.09
N PHE A 192 4.44 7.58 -11.23
CA PHE A 192 5.10 8.33 -12.30
C PHE A 192 5.00 7.63 -13.66
N ALA A 193 4.89 6.32 -13.69
CA ALA A 193 4.57 5.60 -14.92
C ALA A 193 3.17 5.97 -15.45
N LYS A 194 2.18 6.19 -14.56
CA LYS A 194 0.88 6.73 -14.95
C LYS A 194 0.98 8.16 -15.47
N ALA A 195 1.80 9.01 -14.84
CA ALA A 195 2.04 10.38 -15.30
C ALA A 195 2.68 10.39 -16.71
N ALA A 196 3.67 9.54 -16.95
CA ALA A 196 4.30 9.40 -18.25
C ALA A 196 3.30 8.97 -19.35
N ARG A 197 2.43 8.00 -19.04
CA ARG A 197 1.36 7.58 -19.98
C ARG A 197 0.36 8.70 -20.26
N LEU A 198 0.00 9.48 -19.24
CA LEU A 198 -0.93 10.61 -19.37
C LEU A 198 -0.39 11.63 -20.36
N VAL A 199 0.88 12.04 -20.22
CA VAL A 199 1.52 13.03 -21.11
C VAL A 199 1.69 12.51 -22.54
N ARG A 200 1.99 11.20 -22.71
CA ARG A 200 2.16 10.60 -24.04
C ARG A 200 0.84 10.37 -24.79
N ALA A 201 -0.29 10.44 -24.10
CA ALA A 201 -1.62 10.31 -24.70
C ALA A 201 -2.29 11.66 -25.02
N SER A 202 -1.69 12.78 -24.58
CA SER A 202 -2.11 14.16 -24.87
C SER A 202 -1.42 14.67 -26.13
#